data_be800b23ec7077f076fd771f3ea6b7a7
#
_entry.id   be800b23ec7077f076fd771f3ea6b7a7
#
_cell.length_a   1.000
_cell.length_b   1.000
_cell.length_c   1.000
_cell.angle_alpha   90.00
_cell.angle_beta   90.00
_cell.angle_gamma   90.00
#
_symmetry.space_group_name_H-M   'P 1'
#
loop_
_entity.id
_entity.type
_entity.pdbx_description
1 polymer ?
#
loop_
_entity_poly.entity_id
_entity_poly.type
_entity_poly.pdbx_seq_one_letter_code
_entity_poly.pdbx_strand_id
1 'polypeptide(L)'
;MVVDLDDVARAQGLIVGRDEARGTDEVDVEALRSGFRTTAKVAFLKAHYSHRMDVDLVVVLRCRPSILRMRLEARGWPSTKVRENVEAEAIDVILQEAVARLPFVFEIDTTGATPEETAVSILAIVQGKTQGHEPGSVDWTSEVLSWY
;
A
#
# COMPACT_ATOMS: atom_id res chain seq x y z
N MET A 1 4.12 -0.50 -17.19
CA MET A 1 5.30 0.12 -16.53
C MET A 1 5.08 0.13 -15.04
N VAL A 2 6.08 -0.24 -14.24
CA VAL A 2 6.02 -0.15 -12.76
C VAL A 2 6.92 0.99 -12.32
N VAL A 3 6.41 1.88 -11.47
CA VAL A 3 7.10 3.06 -10.96
C VAL A 3 7.15 2.98 -9.44
N ASP A 4 8.35 2.99 -8.88
CA ASP A 4 8.57 3.19 -7.45
C ASP A 4 8.55 4.69 -7.16
N LEU A 5 7.53 5.15 -6.44
CA LEU A 5 7.36 6.58 -6.15
C LEU A 5 8.43 7.14 -5.21
N ASP A 6 9.01 6.31 -4.36
CA ASP A 6 10.11 6.74 -3.49
C ASP A 6 11.37 7.05 -4.30
N ASP A 7 11.65 6.28 -5.35
CA ASP A 7 12.76 6.56 -6.26
C ASP A 7 12.52 7.84 -7.06
N VAL A 8 11.30 8.07 -7.52
CA VAL A 8 10.92 9.32 -8.20
C VAL A 8 11.08 10.52 -7.26
N ALA A 9 10.59 10.42 -6.02
CA ALA A 9 10.70 11.48 -5.04
C ALA A 9 12.17 11.84 -4.74
N ARG A 10 13.03 10.85 -4.59
CA ARG A 10 14.47 11.07 -4.40
C ARG A 10 15.10 11.77 -5.61
N ALA A 11 14.81 11.29 -6.82
CA ALA A 11 15.34 11.86 -8.05
C ALA A 11 14.90 13.31 -8.27
N GLN A 12 13.70 13.68 -7.80
CA GLN A 12 13.16 15.04 -7.93
C GLN A 12 13.45 15.95 -6.73
N GLY A 13 14.18 15.46 -5.72
CA GLY A 13 14.52 16.24 -4.53
C GLY A 13 13.31 16.54 -3.63
N LEU A 14 12.33 15.66 -3.60
CA LEU A 14 11.08 15.80 -2.83
C LEU A 14 11.12 15.10 -1.47
N ILE A 15 12.30 14.74 -0.99
CA ILE A 15 12.49 14.28 0.39
C ILE A 15 12.58 15.52 1.27
N VAL A 16 11.60 15.71 2.15
CA VAL A 16 11.49 16.91 3.01
C VAL A 16 12.02 16.70 4.42
N GLY A 17 12.29 15.46 4.80
CA GLY A 17 12.82 15.11 6.11
C GLY A 17 13.14 13.62 6.22
N ARG A 18 13.62 13.24 7.40
CA ARG A 18 13.82 11.83 7.76
C ARG A 18 13.28 11.59 9.15
N ASP A 19 12.42 10.59 9.25
CA ASP A 19 11.97 10.07 10.54
C ASP A 19 13.00 9.06 11.05
N GLU A 20 13.88 9.52 11.96
CA GLU A 20 14.96 8.70 12.51
C GLU A 20 14.43 7.51 13.32
N ALA A 21 13.30 7.67 14.01
CA ALA A 21 12.71 6.61 14.80
C ALA A 21 12.18 5.45 13.93
N ARG A 22 11.68 5.78 12.73
CA ARG A 22 11.19 4.82 11.75
C ARG A 22 12.23 4.43 10.71
N GLY A 23 13.35 5.17 10.62
CA GLY A 23 14.35 4.99 9.57
C GLY A 23 13.79 5.22 8.16
N THR A 24 12.84 6.14 8.01
CA THR A 24 12.08 6.37 6.78
C THR A 24 12.23 7.81 6.32
N ASP A 25 12.40 8.02 5.01
CA ASP A 25 12.36 9.35 4.40
C ASP A 25 10.92 9.88 4.36
N GLU A 26 10.74 11.15 4.65
CA GLU A 26 9.47 11.86 4.51
C GLU A 26 9.39 12.48 3.12
N VAL A 27 8.34 12.14 2.37
CA VAL A 27 8.12 12.60 1.00
C VAL A 27 7.07 13.71 0.97
N ASP A 28 7.35 14.78 0.21
CA ASP A 28 6.33 15.76 -0.17
C ASP A 28 5.39 15.16 -1.23
N VAL A 29 4.37 14.46 -0.77
CA VAL A 29 3.43 13.74 -1.63
C VAL A 29 2.61 14.69 -2.51
N GLU A 30 2.28 15.90 -2.04
CA GLU A 30 1.53 16.87 -2.83
C GLU A 30 2.38 17.44 -3.99
N ALA A 31 3.65 17.76 -3.73
CA ALA A 31 4.56 18.18 -4.79
C ALA A 31 4.79 17.03 -5.79
N LEU A 32 4.95 15.81 -5.31
CA LEU A 32 5.10 14.63 -6.17
C LEU A 32 3.85 14.42 -7.04
N ARG A 33 2.65 14.47 -6.47
CA ARG A 33 1.38 14.33 -7.18
C ARG A 33 1.24 15.40 -8.27
N SER A 34 1.52 16.64 -7.92
CA SER A 34 1.41 17.77 -8.85
C SER A 34 2.42 17.71 -9.99
N GLY A 35 3.60 17.16 -9.75
CA GLY A 35 4.72 17.10 -10.71
C GLY A 35 4.81 15.78 -11.51
N PHE A 36 4.22 14.70 -11.02
CA PHE A 36 4.34 13.39 -11.67
C PHE A 36 3.62 13.36 -13.01
N ARG A 37 4.31 12.88 -14.04
CA ARG A 37 3.76 12.68 -15.39
C ARG A 37 4.30 11.38 -15.96
N THR A 38 3.48 10.71 -16.76
CA THR A 38 3.88 9.53 -17.52
C THR A 38 3.19 9.50 -18.88
N THR A 39 3.88 8.99 -19.88
CA THR A 39 3.34 8.73 -21.22
C THR A 39 2.94 7.27 -21.41
N ALA A 40 3.15 6.42 -20.42
CA ALA A 40 2.76 5.02 -20.48
C ALA A 40 1.23 4.89 -20.54
N LYS A 41 0.73 3.98 -21.37
CA LYS A 41 -0.71 3.68 -21.44
C LYS A 41 -1.23 3.07 -20.14
N VAL A 42 -0.40 2.28 -19.46
CA VAL A 42 -0.68 1.72 -18.13
C VAL A 42 0.57 1.88 -17.28
N ALA A 43 0.41 2.52 -16.12
CA ALA A 43 1.46 2.66 -15.11
C ALA A 43 0.97 2.16 -13.76
N PHE A 44 1.77 1.35 -13.10
CA PHE A 44 1.54 0.89 -11.74
C PHE A 44 2.44 1.70 -10.81
N LEU A 45 1.84 2.53 -9.96
CA LEU A 45 2.55 3.35 -8.98
C LEU A 45 2.64 2.60 -7.66
N LYS A 46 3.86 2.36 -7.19
CA LYS A 46 4.12 1.59 -5.98
C LYS A 46 4.64 2.52 -4.87
N ALA A 47 3.89 2.65 -3.80
CA ALA A 47 4.27 3.23 -2.50
C ALA A 47 3.14 3.04 -1.49
N HIS A 48 3.41 3.17 -0.20
CA HIS A 48 2.37 3.14 0.83
C HIS A 48 1.42 4.34 0.79
N TYR A 49 1.80 5.41 0.07
CA TYR A 49 0.98 6.61 -0.18
C TYR A 49 0.48 6.73 -1.63
N SER A 50 0.63 5.69 -2.45
CA SER A 50 0.25 5.76 -3.88
C SER A 50 -1.23 6.08 -4.11
N HIS A 51 -2.11 5.77 -3.16
CA HIS A 51 -3.52 6.14 -3.17
C HIS A 51 -3.77 7.66 -3.06
N ARG A 52 -2.75 8.44 -2.74
CA ARG A 52 -2.80 9.92 -2.72
C ARG A 52 -2.42 10.56 -4.05
N MET A 53 -1.94 9.77 -5.00
CA MET A 53 -1.65 10.22 -6.36
C MET A 53 -2.93 10.33 -7.18
N ASP A 54 -2.85 11.00 -8.34
CA ASP A 54 -3.94 11.05 -9.31
C ASP A 54 -3.92 9.75 -10.14
N VAL A 55 -4.70 8.79 -9.70
CA VAL A 55 -4.78 7.44 -10.28
C VAL A 55 -6.23 7.06 -10.59
N ASP A 56 -6.42 6.21 -11.58
CA ASP A 56 -7.75 5.74 -11.99
C ASP A 56 -8.32 4.69 -11.05
N LEU A 57 -7.44 3.91 -10.41
CA LEU A 57 -7.81 2.78 -9.58
C LEU A 57 -6.71 2.49 -8.55
N VAL A 58 -7.10 2.03 -7.38
CA VAL A 58 -6.17 1.58 -6.33
C VAL A 58 -6.42 0.11 -6.01
N VAL A 59 -5.36 -0.66 -5.88
CA VAL A 59 -5.37 -2.00 -5.30
C VAL A 59 -4.58 -1.96 -3.99
N VAL A 60 -5.27 -2.18 -2.88
CA VAL A 60 -4.65 -2.25 -1.55
C VAL A 60 -4.22 -3.69 -1.29
N LEU A 61 -2.93 -3.90 -1.11
CA LEU A 61 -2.39 -5.20 -0.74
C LEU A 61 -2.53 -5.38 0.77
N ARG A 62 -3.31 -6.38 1.16
CA ARG A 62 -3.62 -6.68 2.55
C ARG A 62 -2.79 -7.87 3.04
N CYS A 63 -2.51 -7.90 4.33
CA CYS A 63 -1.81 -9.03 4.94
C CYS A 63 -2.29 -9.20 6.38
N ARG A 64 -2.56 -10.44 6.78
CA ARG A 64 -2.92 -10.76 8.17
C ARG A 64 -1.92 -10.14 9.13
N PRO A 65 -2.35 -9.40 10.17
CA PRO A 65 -1.44 -8.64 11.04
C PRO A 65 -0.31 -9.46 11.65
N SER A 66 -0.57 -10.68 12.12
CA SER A 66 0.46 -11.58 12.67
C SER A 66 1.52 -11.97 11.61
N ILE A 67 1.09 -12.24 10.39
CA ILE A 67 1.99 -12.59 9.29
C ILE A 67 2.75 -11.35 8.81
N LEU A 68 2.10 -10.19 8.76
CA LEU A 68 2.75 -8.93 8.44
C LEU A 68 3.88 -8.63 9.43
N ARG A 69 3.62 -8.79 10.74
CA ARG A 69 4.65 -8.66 11.77
C ARG A 69 5.87 -9.51 11.47
N MET A 70 5.67 -10.81 11.23
CA MET A 70 6.76 -11.74 10.91
C MET A 70 7.55 -11.29 9.68
N ARG A 71 6.86 -10.85 8.62
CA ARG A 71 7.52 -10.38 7.37
C ARG A 71 8.36 -9.13 7.60
N LEU A 72 7.89 -8.19 8.40
CA LEU A 72 8.59 -6.93 8.67
C LEU A 72 9.78 -7.15 9.62
N GLU A 73 9.62 -7.97 10.63
CA GLU A 73 10.71 -8.38 11.54
C GLU A 73 11.83 -9.10 10.77
N ALA A 74 11.47 -10.00 9.86
CA ALA A 74 12.43 -10.70 9.00
C ALA A 74 13.22 -9.75 8.07
N ARG A 75 12.65 -8.57 7.74
CA ARG A 75 13.35 -7.50 7.00
C ARG A 75 14.27 -6.66 7.88
N GLY A 76 14.31 -6.91 9.18
CA GLY A 76 15.13 -6.14 10.12
C GLY A 76 14.59 -4.74 10.43
N TRP A 77 13.28 -4.49 10.24
CA TRP A 77 12.69 -3.19 10.54
C TRP A 77 12.68 -2.92 12.06
N PRO A 78 12.85 -1.64 12.48
CA PRO A 78 12.73 -1.27 13.89
C PRO A 78 11.37 -1.67 14.46
N SER A 79 11.34 -2.11 15.72
CA SER A 79 10.13 -2.59 16.39
C SER A 79 8.99 -1.57 16.41
N THR A 80 9.31 -0.29 16.55
CA THR A 80 8.33 0.80 16.48
C THR A 80 7.65 0.85 15.11
N LYS A 81 8.45 0.79 14.03
CA LYS A 81 7.94 0.79 12.65
C LYS A 81 7.11 -0.46 12.37
N VAL A 82 7.54 -1.63 12.85
CA VAL A 82 6.78 -2.88 12.73
C VAL A 82 5.41 -2.74 13.39
N ARG A 83 5.36 -2.29 14.65
CA ARG A 83 4.12 -2.13 15.41
C ARG A 83 3.15 -1.19 14.71
N GLU A 84 3.61 -0.01 14.32
CA GLU A 84 2.76 0.99 13.64
C GLU A 84 2.16 0.46 12.34
N ASN A 85 2.93 -0.26 11.54
CA ASN A 85 2.43 -0.85 10.30
C ASN A 85 1.42 -1.98 10.56
N VAL A 86 1.65 -2.80 11.58
CA VAL A 86 0.73 -3.87 11.97
C VAL A 86 -0.58 -3.30 12.52
N GLU A 87 -0.51 -2.26 13.35
CA GLU A 87 -1.70 -1.58 13.87
C GLU A 87 -2.50 -0.89 12.75
N ALA A 88 -1.81 -0.21 11.83
CA ALA A 88 -2.45 0.43 10.67
C ALA A 88 -3.15 -0.58 9.76
N GLU A 89 -2.56 -1.75 9.53
CA GLU A 89 -3.19 -2.84 8.78
C GLU A 89 -4.42 -3.38 9.51
N ALA A 90 -4.32 -3.57 10.82
CA ALA A 90 -5.40 -4.12 11.64
C ALA A 90 -6.68 -3.27 11.62
N ILE A 91 -6.54 -1.95 11.46
CA ILE A 91 -7.66 -0.99 11.43
C ILE A 91 -7.89 -0.39 10.04
N ASP A 92 -7.36 -1.00 8.99
CA ASP A 92 -7.63 -0.67 7.58
C ASP A 92 -7.29 0.77 7.17
N VAL A 93 -6.27 1.41 7.75
CA VAL A 93 -5.97 2.84 7.55
C VAL A 93 -5.86 3.20 6.06
N ILE A 94 -5.03 2.48 5.31
CA ILE A 94 -4.81 2.78 3.87
C ILE A 94 -6.08 2.53 3.06
N LEU A 95 -6.82 1.46 3.35
CA LEU A 95 -8.07 1.16 2.68
C LEU A 95 -9.09 2.28 2.90
N GLN A 96 -9.26 2.73 4.15
CA GLN A 96 -10.19 3.82 4.48
C GLN A 96 -9.80 5.13 3.80
N GLU A 97 -8.52 5.50 3.79
CA GLU A 97 -8.02 6.68 3.09
C GLU A 97 -8.28 6.59 1.57
N ALA A 98 -8.04 5.43 0.96
CA ALA A 98 -8.25 5.21 -0.46
C ALA A 98 -9.73 5.33 -0.84
N VAL A 99 -10.62 4.66 -0.10
CA VAL A 99 -12.07 4.68 -0.32
C VAL A 99 -12.64 6.09 -0.16
N ALA A 100 -12.12 6.90 0.77
CA ALA A 100 -12.55 8.28 0.95
C ALA A 100 -12.17 9.21 -0.23
N ARG A 101 -11.17 8.83 -1.04
CA ARG A 101 -10.62 9.67 -2.11
C ARG A 101 -11.02 9.22 -3.52
N LEU A 102 -11.18 7.93 -3.74
CA LEU A 102 -11.25 7.32 -5.07
C LEU A 102 -12.46 6.42 -5.22
N PRO A 103 -13.11 6.42 -6.41
CA PRO A 103 -14.29 5.61 -6.64
C PRO A 103 -13.97 4.13 -6.91
N PHE A 104 -12.76 3.83 -7.40
CA PHE A 104 -12.35 2.46 -7.76
C PHE A 104 -11.21 2.00 -6.86
N VAL A 105 -11.57 1.34 -5.76
CA VAL A 105 -10.65 0.77 -4.78
C VAL A 105 -10.97 -0.71 -4.62
N PHE A 106 -9.92 -1.53 -4.66
CA PHE A 106 -10.00 -2.98 -4.51
C PHE A 106 -8.96 -3.45 -3.52
N GLU A 107 -9.14 -4.64 -2.96
CA GLU A 107 -8.16 -5.21 -2.03
C GLU A 107 -7.83 -6.65 -2.38
N ILE A 108 -6.60 -7.06 -2.06
CA ILE A 108 -6.09 -8.40 -2.25
C ILE A 108 -5.46 -8.88 -0.95
N ASP A 109 -5.93 -10.01 -0.41
CA ASP A 109 -5.26 -10.69 0.69
C ASP A 109 -4.01 -11.40 0.18
N THR A 110 -2.85 -10.91 0.59
CA THR A 110 -1.53 -11.48 0.23
C THR A 110 -0.98 -12.44 1.27
N THR A 111 -1.74 -12.76 2.31
CA THR A 111 -1.25 -13.55 3.46
C THR A 111 -0.64 -14.87 3.05
N GLY A 112 -1.33 -15.63 2.22
CA GLY A 112 -0.89 -16.94 1.72
C GLY A 112 -0.43 -16.93 0.25
N ALA A 113 -0.33 -15.76 -0.38
CA ALA A 113 -0.02 -15.64 -1.80
C ALA A 113 1.47 -15.36 -2.04
N THR A 114 1.97 -15.88 -3.16
CA THR A 114 3.29 -15.49 -3.68
C THR A 114 3.22 -14.11 -4.35
N PRO A 115 4.35 -13.41 -4.55
CA PRO A 115 4.38 -12.17 -5.35
C PRO A 115 3.81 -12.36 -6.75
N GLU A 116 4.08 -13.49 -7.40
CA GLU A 116 3.59 -13.83 -8.74
C GLU A 116 2.08 -13.99 -8.77
N GLU A 117 1.49 -14.69 -7.80
CA GLU A 117 0.03 -14.85 -7.65
C GLU A 117 -0.64 -13.51 -7.38
N THR A 118 -0.02 -12.66 -6.54
CA THR A 118 -0.49 -11.30 -6.28
C THR A 118 -0.48 -10.45 -7.56
N ALA A 119 0.58 -10.52 -8.34
CA ALA A 119 0.69 -9.79 -9.61
C ALA A 119 -0.40 -10.24 -10.61
N VAL A 120 -0.68 -11.54 -10.70
CA VAL A 120 -1.78 -12.07 -11.53
C VAL A 120 -3.13 -11.51 -11.08
N SER A 121 -3.38 -11.44 -9.77
CA SER A 121 -4.62 -10.87 -9.22
C SER A 121 -4.75 -9.38 -9.53
N ILE A 122 -3.67 -8.60 -9.40
CA ILE A 122 -3.67 -7.18 -9.78
C ILE A 122 -4.03 -7.00 -11.26
N LEU A 123 -3.40 -7.78 -12.15
CA LEU A 123 -3.69 -7.71 -13.58
C LEU A 123 -5.15 -8.11 -13.89
N ALA A 124 -5.69 -9.09 -13.19
CA ALA A 124 -7.09 -9.48 -13.34
C ALA A 124 -8.05 -8.34 -12.95
N ILE A 125 -7.78 -7.63 -11.84
CA ILE A 125 -8.56 -6.46 -11.41
C ILE A 125 -8.50 -5.35 -12.48
N VAL A 126 -7.31 -5.04 -13.00
CA VAL A 126 -7.13 -4.04 -14.06
C VAL A 126 -7.90 -4.42 -15.33
N GLN A 127 -8.09 -5.70 -15.59
CA GLN A 127 -8.90 -6.24 -16.70
C GLN A 127 -10.41 -6.27 -16.39
N GLY A 128 -10.85 -5.78 -15.24
CA GLY A 128 -12.25 -5.73 -14.84
C GLY A 128 -12.76 -6.95 -14.07
N LYS A 129 -11.90 -7.89 -13.70
CA LYS A 129 -12.25 -9.04 -12.86
C LYS A 129 -12.17 -8.67 -11.38
N THR A 130 -13.14 -7.91 -10.91
CA THR A 130 -13.13 -7.26 -9.59
C THR A 130 -13.95 -8.01 -8.52
N GLN A 131 -14.75 -9.00 -8.91
CA GLN A 131 -15.57 -9.76 -7.96
C GLN A 131 -14.73 -10.42 -6.86
N GLY A 132 -15.14 -10.22 -5.60
CA GLY A 132 -14.44 -10.71 -4.43
C GLY A 132 -13.27 -9.83 -3.96
N HIS A 133 -13.03 -8.70 -4.63
CA HIS A 133 -11.99 -7.73 -4.30
C HIS A 133 -12.52 -6.37 -3.85
N GLU A 134 -13.81 -6.26 -3.63
CA GLU A 134 -14.46 -5.04 -3.16
C GLU A 134 -13.95 -4.65 -1.77
N PRO A 135 -13.96 -3.34 -1.41
CA PRO A 135 -13.60 -2.89 -0.06
C PRO A 135 -14.43 -3.59 1.02
N GLY A 136 -13.75 -4.14 2.04
CA GLY A 136 -14.38 -4.94 3.09
C GLY A 136 -14.38 -6.44 2.84
N SER A 137 -13.86 -6.92 1.70
CA SER A 137 -13.69 -8.36 1.43
C SER A 137 -12.61 -9.00 2.31
N VAL A 138 -11.67 -8.21 2.83
CA VAL A 138 -10.66 -8.63 3.80
C VAL A 138 -11.01 -8.10 5.18
N ASP A 139 -11.09 -9.00 6.18
CA ASP A 139 -11.51 -8.66 7.55
C ASP A 139 -10.58 -9.33 8.57
N TRP A 140 -9.97 -8.51 9.42
CA TRP A 140 -9.06 -8.95 10.50
C TRP A 140 -9.71 -8.91 11.88
N THR A 141 -11.00 -8.66 11.99
CA THR A 141 -11.71 -8.49 13.27
C THR A 141 -11.45 -9.63 14.24
N SER A 142 -11.54 -10.88 13.78
CA SER A 142 -11.33 -12.06 14.64
C SER A 142 -9.90 -12.13 15.20
N GLU A 143 -8.90 -11.73 14.41
CA GLU A 143 -7.52 -11.70 14.88
C GLU A 143 -7.29 -10.56 15.87
N VAL A 144 -7.81 -9.38 15.58
CA VAL A 144 -7.69 -8.22 16.47
C VAL A 144 -8.35 -8.48 17.81
N LEU A 145 -9.53 -9.09 17.82
CA LEU A 145 -10.22 -9.46 19.06
C LEU A 145 -9.45 -10.50 19.88
N SER A 146 -8.60 -11.31 19.25
CA SER A 146 -7.77 -12.28 19.98
C SER A 146 -6.59 -11.65 20.74
N TRP A 147 -6.32 -10.36 20.55
CA TRP A 147 -5.26 -9.63 21.25
C TRP A 147 -5.66 -9.20 22.67
N TYR A 148 -6.95 -9.28 22.99
CA TYR A 148 -7.55 -8.90 24.26
C TYR A 148 -8.19 -10.08 25.00
#